data_4d7e8ba8c8329c66bdd373f5122fdff3
#
_entry.id   4d7e8ba8c8329c66bdd373f5122fdff3
#
_cell.length_a   1.000
_cell.length_b   1.000
_cell.length_c   1.000
_cell.angle_alpha   90.00
_cell.angle_beta   90.00
_cell.angle_gamma   90.00
#
_symmetry.space_group_name_H-M   'P 1'
#
loop_
_entity.id
_entity.type
_entity.pdbx_description
1 polymer ?
#
loop_
_entity_poly.entity_id
_entity_poly.type
_entity_poly.pdbx_seq_one_letter_code
_entity_poly.pdbx_strand_id
1 'polypeptide(L)'
;NEYRRMRGMQTELDELTAKAQALTDKIELARELPATILAQASIPVEGLTVKDGVPLIHGLPISNLSDGELLELCVDITVSRPGQLGIILVDGAERLDSVSRERLYAKCKAKGLQLIATRVTDSEEMEMIEL
;
A
#
# COMPACT_ATOMS: atom_id res chain seq x y z
N ASN A 1 -59.97 -14.63 -3.53
CA ASN A 1 -59.08 -14.08 -2.47
C ASN A 1 -57.69 -14.72 -2.49
N GLU A 2 -57.52 -16.03 -2.70
CA GLU A 2 -56.22 -16.70 -2.73
C GLU A 2 -55.32 -16.25 -3.90
N TYR A 3 -55.88 -16.10 -5.09
CA TYR A 3 -55.14 -15.63 -6.26
C TYR A 3 -54.51 -14.23 -6.05
N ARG A 4 -55.26 -13.32 -5.43
CA ARG A 4 -54.72 -11.98 -5.10
C ARG A 4 -53.60 -12.05 -4.07
N ARG A 5 -53.72 -12.94 -3.09
CA ARG A 5 -52.71 -13.17 -2.06
C ARG A 5 -51.42 -13.75 -2.67
N MET A 6 -51.56 -14.79 -3.50
CA MET A 6 -50.43 -15.39 -4.22
C MET A 6 -49.69 -14.35 -5.09
N ARG A 7 -50.44 -13.52 -5.81
CA ARG A 7 -49.84 -12.46 -6.64
C ARG A 7 -49.11 -11.41 -5.81
N GLY A 8 -49.65 -11.02 -4.67
CA GLY A 8 -48.98 -10.12 -3.73
C GLY A 8 -47.68 -10.71 -3.19
N MET A 9 -47.73 -11.99 -2.78
CA MET A 9 -46.51 -12.69 -2.30
C MET A 9 -45.48 -12.84 -3.38
N GLN A 10 -45.85 -13.08 -4.65
CA GLN A 10 -44.94 -13.16 -5.77
C GLN A 10 -44.25 -11.82 -6.01
N THR A 11 -44.99 -10.71 -5.98
CA THR A 11 -44.40 -9.37 -6.13
C THR A 11 -43.41 -9.06 -5.02
N GLU A 12 -43.76 -9.38 -3.78
CA GLU A 12 -42.87 -9.19 -2.62
C GLU A 12 -41.61 -10.04 -2.73
N LEU A 13 -41.71 -11.29 -3.18
CA LEU A 13 -40.57 -12.18 -3.43
C LEU A 13 -39.66 -11.61 -4.52
N ASP A 14 -40.22 -11.13 -5.62
CA ASP A 14 -39.46 -10.55 -6.72
C ASP A 14 -38.71 -9.28 -6.26
N GLU A 15 -39.37 -8.42 -5.46
CA GLU A 15 -38.74 -7.23 -4.88
C GLU A 15 -37.58 -7.58 -3.91
N LEU A 16 -37.78 -8.57 -3.02
CA LEU A 16 -36.78 -9.01 -2.08
C LEU A 16 -35.61 -9.66 -2.81
N THR A 17 -35.88 -10.45 -3.83
CA THR A 17 -34.83 -11.07 -4.66
C THR A 17 -34.02 -10.02 -5.39
N ALA A 18 -34.66 -9.02 -5.98
CA ALA A 18 -33.96 -7.90 -6.62
C ALA A 18 -33.08 -7.09 -5.65
N LYS A 19 -33.58 -6.84 -4.43
CA LYS A 19 -32.82 -6.17 -3.37
C LYS A 19 -31.62 -7.01 -2.93
N ALA A 20 -31.81 -8.31 -2.74
CA ALA A 20 -30.72 -9.23 -2.35
C ALA A 20 -29.62 -9.26 -3.43
N GLN A 21 -30.00 -9.35 -4.71
CA GLN A 21 -29.05 -9.32 -5.82
C GLN A 21 -28.27 -8.00 -5.86
N ALA A 22 -28.96 -6.87 -5.75
CA ALA A 22 -28.30 -5.55 -5.75
C ALA A 22 -27.34 -5.36 -4.58
N LEU A 23 -27.60 -5.97 -3.43
CA LEU A 23 -26.67 -5.97 -2.30
C LEU A 23 -25.45 -6.87 -2.56
N THR A 24 -25.67 -8.03 -3.15
CA THR A 24 -24.60 -8.94 -3.56
C THR A 24 -23.66 -8.27 -4.55
N ASP A 25 -24.20 -7.64 -5.59
CA ASP A 25 -23.42 -6.92 -6.60
C ASP A 25 -22.58 -5.79 -5.98
N LYS A 26 -23.13 -5.07 -4.99
CA LYS A 26 -22.38 -4.04 -4.25
C LYS A 26 -21.22 -4.61 -3.43
N ILE A 27 -21.44 -5.77 -2.81
CA ILE A 27 -20.39 -6.46 -2.03
C ILE A 27 -19.27 -6.91 -2.96
N GLU A 28 -19.60 -7.49 -4.10
CA GLU A 28 -18.61 -7.92 -5.10
C GLU A 28 -17.81 -6.73 -5.64
N LEU A 29 -18.51 -5.64 -6.03
CA LEU A 29 -17.85 -4.42 -6.46
C LEU A 29 -16.91 -3.85 -5.38
N ALA A 30 -17.34 -3.83 -4.11
CA ALA A 30 -16.50 -3.35 -3.01
C ALA A 30 -15.25 -4.21 -2.79
N ARG A 31 -15.29 -5.49 -3.11
CA ARG A 31 -14.13 -6.40 -3.04
C ARG A 31 -13.17 -6.21 -4.20
N GLU A 32 -13.69 -5.96 -5.41
CA GLU A 32 -12.87 -5.82 -6.63
C GLU A 32 -12.30 -4.41 -6.80
N LEU A 33 -13.01 -3.38 -6.30
CA LEU A 33 -12.65 -1.99 -6.49
C LEU A 33 -11.22 -1.63 -6.05
N PRO A 34 -10.70 -2.08 -4.88
CA PRO A 34 -9.33 -1.79 -4.46
C PRO A 34 -8.27 -2.32 -5.44
N ALA A 35 -8.45 -3.53 -5.93
CA ALA A 35 -7.54 -4.13 -6.92
C ALA A 35 -7.58 -3.37 -8.25
N THR A 36 -8.78 -2.97 -8.69
CA THR A 36 -8.97 -2.20 -9.93
C THR A 36 -8.34 -0.81 -9.82
N ILE A 37 -8.52 -0.12 -8.69
CA ILE A 37 -7.90 1.19 -8.44
C ILE A 37 -6.37 1.07 -8.46
N LEU A 38 -5.82 0.05 -7.81
CA LEU A 38 -4.38 -0.18 -7.79
C LEU A 38 -3.81 -0.53 -9.16
N ALA A 39 -4.52 -1.33 -9.95
CA ALA A 39 -4.11 -1.68 -11.31
C ALA A 39 -4.08 -0.45 -12.24
N GLN A 40 -4.96 0.52 -12.01
CA GLN A 40 -5.02 1.77 -12.77
C GLN A 40 -4.12 2.88 -12.19
N ALA A 41 -3.79 2.79 -10.91
CA ALA A 41 -2.90 3.76 -10.28
C ALA A 41 -1.45 3.51 -10.72
N SER A 42 -0.79 4.56 -11.18
CA SER A 42 0.67 4.54 -11.37
C SER A 42 1.34 4.56 -9.99
N ILE A 43 1.33 3.43 -9.31
CA ILE A 43 2.03 3.27 -8.03
C ILE A 43 3.46 2.87 -8.37
N PRO A 44 4.46 3.66 -7.99
CA PRO A 44 5.86 3.40 -8.31
C PRO A 44 6.49 2.35 -7.38
N VAL A 45 5.70 1.40 -6.93
CA VAL A 45 6.14 0.26 -6.11
C VAL A 45 5.83 -1.01 -6.89
N GLU A 46 6.89 -1.61 -7.40
CA GLU A 46 6.80 -2.85 -8.13
C GLU A 46 6.31 -3.98 -7.21
N GLY A 47 5.35 -4.77 -7.71
CA GLY A 47 4.80 -5.92 -6.97
C GLY A 47 3.75 -5.60 -5.90
N LEU A 48 3.34 -4.33 -5.73
CA LEU A 48 2.24 -3.99 -4.83
C LEU A 48 0.89 -4.42 -5.43
N THR A 49 0.17 -5.24 -4.69
CA THR A 49 -1.19 -5.70 -5.02
C THR A 49 -2.08 -5.64 -3.78
N VAL A 50 -3.39 -5.74 -3.97
CA VAL A 50 -4.33 -5.91 -2.84
C VAL A 50 -5.19 -7.15 -3.10
N LYS A 51 -5.27 -8.03 -2.12
CA LYS A 51 -6.14 -9.18 -2.13
C LYS A 51 -6.96 -9.22 -0.85
N ASP A 52 -8.29 -9.32 -0.99
CA ASP A 52 -9.23 -9.35 0.13
C ASP A 52 -9.06 -8.17 1.12
N GLY A 53 -8.71 -6.99 0.60
CA GLY A 53 -8.45 -5.79 1.41
C GLY A 53 -7.07 -5.76 2.11
N VAL A 54 -6.24 -6.79 1.91
CA VAL A 54 -4.88 -6.88 2.46
C VAL A 54 -3.87 -6.45 1.40
N PRO A 55 -3.02 -5.45 1.65
CA PRO A 55 -1.94 -5.10 0.75
C PRO A 55 -0.83 -6.16 0.79
N LEU A 56 -0.38 -6.54 -0.39
CA LEU A 56 0.65 -7.56 -0.61
C LEU A 56 1.80 -6.96 -1.42
N ILE A 57 3.03 -7.31 -1.08
CA ILE A 57 4.23 -7.07 -1.87
C ILE A 57 4.77 -8.41 -2.36
N HIS A 58 4.89 -8.58 -3.68
CA HIS A 58 5.30 -9.84 -4.31
C HIS A 58 4.50 -11.06 -3.81
N GLY A 59 3.21 -10.85 -3.48
CA GLY A 59 2.32 -11.88 -2.98
C GLY A 59 2.38 -12.14 -1.46
N LEU A 60 3.25 -11.43 -0.72
CA LEU A 60 3.34 -11.51 0.74
C LEU A 60 2.62 -10.32 1.39
N PRO A 61 1.84 -10.54 2.45
CA PRO A 61 1.26 -9.45 3.24
C PRO A 61 2.35 -8.50 3.76
N ILE A 62 2.10 -7.20 3.70
CA ILE A 62 3.04 -6.18 4.23
C ILE A 62 3.37 -6.43 5.71
N SER A 63 2.42 -6.98 6.47
CA SER A 63 2.64 -7.35 7.88
C SER A 63 3.68 -8.46 8.11
N ASN A 64 4.05 -9.19 7.06
CA ASN A 64 5.01 -10.29 7.13
C ASN A 64 6.42 -9.87 6.66
N LEU A 65 6.59 -8.61 6.26
CA LEU A 65 7.89 -8.06 5.90
C LEU A 65 8.73 -7.88 7.16
N SER A 66 10.04 -8.08 7.04
CA SER A 66 11.00 -7.68 8.04
C SER A 66 11.05 -6.16 8.19
N ASP A 67 11.56 -5.67 9.31
CA ASP A 67 11.72 -4.22 9.55
C ASP A 67 12.55 -3.53 8.46
N GLY A 68 13.58 -4.20 7.94
CA GLY A 68 14.40 -3.70 6.84
C GLY A 68 13.62 -3.59 5.52
N GLU A 69 12.90 -4.65 5.14
CA GLU A 69 12.06 -4.66 3.93
C GLU A 69 10.93 -3.62 4.01
N LEU A 70 10.33 -3.46 5.19
CA LEU A 70 9.30 -2.44 5.42
C LEU A 70 9.89 -1.04 5.27
N LEU A 71 11.09 -0.79 5.80
CA LEU A 71 11.79 0.49 5.67
C LEU A 71 12.14 0.77 4.20
N GLU A 72 12.67 -0.20 3.44
CA GLU A 72 12.91 -0.07 1.99
C GLU A 72 11.63 0.30 1.24
N LEU A 73 10.54 -0.39 1.51
CA LEU A 73 9.24 -0.10 0.90
C LEU A 73 8.77 1.33 1.19
N CYS A 74 8.87 1.78 2.45
CA CYS A 74 8.50 3.14 2.84
C CYS A 74 9.37 4.20 2.12
N VAL A 75 10.66 3.93 1.99
CA VAL A 75 11.58 4.80 1.25
C VAL A 75 11.21 4.86 -0.22
N ASP A 76 10.96 3.73 -0.87
CA ASP A 76 10.59 3.69 -2.28
C ASP A 76 9.32 4.49 -2.58
N ILE A 77 8.32 4.38 -1.70
CA ILE A 77 7.10 5.18 -1.79
C ILE A 77 7.44 6.68 -1.64
N THR A 78 8.26 7.04 -0.68
CA THR A 78 8.60 8.44 -0.39
C THR A 78 9.45 9.06 -1.50
N VAL A 79 10.45 8.34 -2.01
CA VAL A 79 11.29 8.78 -3.14
C VAL A 79 10.48 8.96 -4.41
N SER A 80 9.42 8.20 -4.58
CA SER A 80 8.54 8.30 -5.74
C SER A 80 7.65 9.54 -5.71
N ARG A 81 7.34 10.05 -4.51
CA ARG A 81 6.52 11.26 -4.29
C ARG A 81 7.20 12.16 -3.25
N PRO A 82 8.35 12.75 -3.59
CA PRO A 82 9.06 13.61 -2.66
C PRO A 82 8.19 14.83 -2.32
N GLY A 83 8.26 15.24 -1.04
CA GLY A 83 7.64 16.49 -0.61
C GLY A 83 8.26 17.71 -1.31
N GLN A 84 7.64 18.87 -1.18
CA GLN A 84 8.09 20.12 -1.81
C GLN A 84 9.52 20.53 -1.39
N LEU A 85 9.97 20.11 -0.21
CA LEU A 85 11.30 20.43 0.31
C LEU A 85 12.41 19.56 -0.27
N GLY A 86 12.09 18.47 -0.97
CA GLY A 86 13.08 17.55 -1.51
C GLY A 86 13.95 16.86 -0.44
N ILE A 87 13.44 16.73 0.80
CA ILE A 87 14.13 16.12 1.94
C ILE A 87 13.41 14.84 2.34
N ILE A 88 14.17 13.77 2.58
CA ILE A 88 13.70 12.51 3.14
C ILE A 88 14.31 12.32 4.52
N LEU A 89 13.46 12.04 5.50
CA LEU A 89 13.86 11.69 6.85
C LEU A 89 13.68 10.20 7.05
N VAL A 90 14.75 9.50 7.46
CA VAL A 90 14.74 8.07 7.75
C VAL A 90 15.22 7.85 9.17
N ASP A 91 14.36 7.27 10.00
CA ASP A 91 14.72 6.86 11.35
C ASP A 91 15.00 5.36 11.40
N GLY A 92 16.09 4.98 12.06
CA GLY A 92 16.46 3.58 12.22
C GLY A 92 17.16 2.97 11.01
N ALA A 93 18.05 3.69 10.37
CA ALA A 93 18.85 3.17 9.23
C ALA A 93 19.75 1.97 9.59
N GLU A 94 19.93 1.66 10.86
CA GLU A 94 20.57 0.42 11.32
C GLU A 94 19.81 -0.85 10.96
N ARG A 95 18.51 -0.75 10.68
CA ARG A 95 17.67 -1.89 10.22
C ARG A 95 18.02 -2.35 8.80
N LEU A 96 18.70 -1.49 8.04
CA LEU A 96 19.19 -1.79 6.70
C LEU A 96 20.63 -2.34 6.80
N ASP A 97 20.94 -3.34 5.99
CA ASP A 97 22.31 -3.75 5.77
C ASP A 97 23.11 -2.69 4.98
N SER A 98 24.40 -2.87 4.84
CA SER A 98 25.26 -1.91 4.14
C SER A 98 24.87 -1.74 2.66
N VAL A 99 24.46 -2.83 2.00
CA VAL A 99 24.08 -2.81 0.59
C VAL A 99 22.78 -2.04 0.38
N SER A 100 21.79 -2.28 1.24
CA SER A 100 20.50 -1.58 1.20
C SER A 100 20.66 -0.09 1.53
N ARG A 101 21.55 0.28 2.45
CA ARG A 101 21.88 1.69 2.73
C ARG A 101 22.52 2.39 1.54
N GLU A 102 23.51 1.77 0.89
CA GLU A 102 24.13 2.33 -0.31
C GLU A 102 23.11 2.50 -1.44
N ARG A 103 22.21 1.53 -1.62
CA ARG A 103 21.13 1.62 -2.59
C ARG A 103 20.17 2.77 -2.29
N LEU A 104 19.83 2.97 -1.02
CA LEU A 104 19.02 4.11 -0.55
C LEU A 104 19.70 5.44 -0.91
N TYR A 105 20.99 5.59 -0.60
CA TYR A 105 21.73 6.80 -0.92
C TYR A 105 21.78 7.06 -2.42
N ALA A 106 22.06 6.04 -3.23
CA ALA A 106 22.04 6.14 -4.68
C ALA A 106 20.69 6.57 -5.24
N LYS A 107 19.59 6.04 -4.70
CA LYS A 107 18.23 6.43 -5.08
C LYS A 107 17.94 7.89 -4.77
N CYS A 108 18.28 8.37 -3.57
CA CYS A 108 18.09 9.77 -3.18
C CYS A 108 18.91 10.70 -4.05
N LYS A 109 20.18 10.39 -4.28
CA LYS A 109 21.08 11.16 -5.14
C LYS A 109 20.56 11.27 -6.58
N ALA A 110 20.11 10.15 -7.15
CA ALA A 110 19.57 10.12 -8.52
C ALA A 110 18.31 10.98 -8.68
N LYS A 111 17.57 11.24 -7.61
CA LYS A 111 16.38 12.09 -7.58
C LYS A 111 16.65 13.52 -7.12
N GLY A 112 17.90 13.85 -6.78
CA GLY A 112 18.28 15.16 -6.24
C GLY A 112 17.66 15.44 -4.87
N LEU A 113 17.42 14.40 -4.06
CA LEU A 113 16.83 14.50 -2.74
C LEU A 113 17.90 14.51 -1.66
N GLN A 114 17.70 15.36 -0.65
CA GLN A 114 18.52 15.34 0.56
C GLN A 114 18.02 14.24 1.50
N LEU A 115 18.91 13.39 1.99
CA LEU A 115 18.61 12.36 2.96
C LEU A 115 19.17 12.77 4.33
N ILE A 116 18.33 12.70 5.36
CA ILE A 116 18.73 12.80 6.77
C ILE A 116 18.30 11.48 7.42
N ALA A 117 19.28 10.70 7.88
CA ALA A 117 19.03 9.41 8.49
C ALA A 117 19.64 9.35 9.89
N THR A 118 18.90 8.73 10.82
CA THR A 118 19.44 8.36 12.13
C THR A 118 19.87 6.90 12.12
N ARG A 119 20.92 6.58 12.84
CA ARG A 119 21.32 5.19 13.10
C ARG A 119 21.97 5.07 14.47
N VAL A 120 21.81 3.92 15.07
CA VAL A 120 22.59 3.55 16.25
C VAL A 120 24.00 3.18 15.78
N THR A 121 25.02 3.75 16.45
CA THR A 121 26.44 3.48 16.19
C THR A 121 27.20 3.50 17.51
N ASP A 122 28.30 2.78 17.57
CA ASP A 122 29.23 2.81 18.70
C ASP A 122 30.22 4.00 18.62
N SER A 123 30.15 4.81 17.56
CA SER A 123 30.95 6.03 17.40
C SER A 123 30.35 7.17 18.22
N GLU A 124 31.18 7.88 18.97
CA GLU A 124 30.77 9.08 19.72
C GLU A 124 30.69 10.33 18.82
N GLU A 125 31.17 10.25 17.59
CA GLU A 125 31.20 11.36 16.65
C GLU A 125 30.03 11.28 15.66
N MET A 126 29.48 12.47 15.35
CA MET A 126 28.47 12.60 14.31
C MET A 126 29.15 12.51 12.94
N GLU A 127 28.78 11.50 12.15
CA GLU A 127 29.23 11.39 10.77
C GLU A 127 28.32 12.18 9.83
N MET A 128 28.93 13.02 9.00
CA MET A 128 28.22 13.68 7.89
C MET A 128 28.71 13.07 6.58
N ILE A 129 27.78 12.51 5.81
CA ILE A 129 28.08 11.93 4.49
C ILE A 129 27.48 12.87 3.45
N GLU A 130 28.29 13.48 2.62
CA GLU A 130 27.83 14.21 1.45
C GLU A 130 27.52 13.23 0.31
N LEU A 131 26.30 13.29 -0.23
CA LEU A 131 25.81 12.42 -1.31
C LEU A 131 26.16 12.96 -2.69
#